data_a1557c933da6fedc19fb0925166e3c88
#
_entry.id   a1557c933da6fedc19fb0925166e3c88
#
_cell.length_a   1.000
_cell.length_b   1.000
_cell.length_c   1.000
_cell.angle_alpha   90.00
_cell.angle_beta   90.00
_cell.angle_gamma   90.00
#
_symmetry.space_group_name_H-M   'P 1'
#
loop_
_entity.id
_entity.type
_entity.pdbx_description
1 polymer ?
#
loop_
_entity_poly.entity_id
_entity_poly.type
_entity_poly.pdbx_seq_one_letter_code
_entity_poly.pdbx_strand_id
1 'polypeptide(L)'
;GVIMAFVFGGVLAMALYSYLMNGRSVGLIHSLPLKRQTLFFTQLLTGFAMLTAGNLLVVLVSLLVCGEPGPLLVWLAVVTLAEIFFLALGTLCAMLTGWLLAVPVLYVGINFLVMAVMQLIHWLAELFIYGYQANDFGSFTMWCTPVVQLARRLTDSQGVIAEYVGYPIVSADVSPLENGGWQALGIYVAVAVAILALACMLCIRRRSELSGDVAAFPWMRPVLRYGVGCMGGLALGMILYSVTFGLARTNDIRAYLPGMLLCVVLMTLVCSFGMSMLLGKSLKIFRRTWKGTVLLTALLAAVCVCVRMDVAGVERRVPKTSEIESISVQCSRANSFTATSEDTETIEAIRAIHRAVLDQMKDGDVDLDGALVEDGQYIWIRLKYTLTDGSALERAYNVPVRRASALYTAINHMMSTPQVRQTLVFSGEAEAGAVPQGGTIYSLETGDFRNLTAAEAQSLYQAAWQDVEEGNVISDILTETGYTLLQVDINGRNWDCALDTRYFTDGAKTLAVLDRFMRNGWSNADGLTETTEDS
;
A
#
# COMPACT_ATOMS: atom_id res chain seq x y z
N GLY A 1 1.95 10.45 -17.93
CA GLY A 1 2.99 9.97 -18.88
C GLY A 1 3.16 8.46 -18.84
N VAL A 2 3.57 7.86 -17.69
CA VAL A 2 3.97 6.44 -17.60
C VAL A 2 2.86 5.46 -17.98
N ILE A 3 1.62 5.68 -17.52
CA ILE A 3 0.47 4.80 -17.83
C ILE A 3 0.20 4.82 -19.36
N MET A 4 0.28 5.99 -19.98
CA MET A 4 0.12 6.11 -21.43
C MET A 4 1.24 5.39 -22.19
N ALA A 5 2.50 5.54 -21.76
CA ALA A 5 3.63 4.81 -22.32
C ALA A 5 3.43 3.29 -22.23
N PHE A 6 2.92 2.80 -21.10
CA PHE A 6 2.57 1.39 -20.91
C PHE A 6 1.49 0.93 -21.90
N VAL A 7 0.38 1.67 -22.00
CA VAL A 7 -0.74 1.31 -22.90
C VAL A 7 -0.30 1.37 -24.36
N PHE A 8 0.30 2.47 -24.80
CA PHE A 8 0.70 2.64 -26.20
C PHE A 8 1.80 1.66 -26.61
N GLY A 9 2.80 1.41 -25.73
CA GLY A 9 3.84 0.42 -25.98
C GLY A 9 3.27 -0.98 -26.21
N GLY A 10 2.30 -1.41 -25.40
CA GLY A 10 1.65 -2.71 -25.55
C GLY A 10 0.75 -2.80 -26.79
N VAL A 11 -0.11 -1.80 -26.99
CA VAL A 11 -1.03 -1.76 -28.15
C VAL A 11 -0.27 -1.69 -29.47
N LEU A 12 0.76 -0.86 -29.54
CA LEU A 12 1.56 -0.71 -30.75
C LEU A 12 2.36 -1.99 -31.05
N ALA A 13 2.96 -2.62 -30.03
CA ALA A 13 3.62 -3.92 -30.23
C ALA A 13 2.64 -4.98 -30.75
N MET A 14 1.42 -5.02 -30.21
CA MET A 14 0.36 -5.91 -30.70
C MET A 14 0.01 -5.63 -32.16
N ALA A 15 -0.14 -4.35 -32.53
CA ALA A 15 -0.47 -3.95 -33.90
C ALA A 15 0.64 -4.31 -34.89
N LEU A 16 1.91 -3.95 -34.59
CA LEU A 16 3.06 -4.16 -35.46
C LEU A 16 3.34 -5.64 -35.72
N TYR A 17 3.20 -6.49 -34.72
CA TYR A 17 3.46 -7.91 -34.83
C TYR A 17 2.21 -8.76 -35.04
N SER A 18 1.03 -8.15 -35.26
CA SER A 18 -0.24 -8.83 -35.53
C SER A 18 -0.16 -9.79 -36.74
N TYR A 19 0.67 -9.46 -37.72
CA TYR A 19 0.90 -10.33 -38.90
C TYR A 19 1.42 -11.73 -38.52
N LEU A 20 2.18 -11.86 -37.41
CA LEU A 20 2.68 -13.14 -36.91
C LEU A 20 1.58 -14.05 -36.33
N MET A 21 0.40 -13.49 -36.05
CA MET A 21 -0.74 -14.19 -35.44
C MET A 21 -1.71 -14.75 -36.48
N ASN A 22 -1.61 -14.29 -37.75
CA ASN A 22 -2.47 -14.71 -38.83
C ASN A 22 -1.69 -15.53 -39.85
N GLY A 23 -2.05 -16.81 -40.04
CA GLY A 23 -1.35 -17.74 -40.92
C GLY A 23 -1.22 -17.29 -42.37
N ARG A 24 -2.23 -16.56 -42.89
CA ARG A 24 -2.19 -16.00 -44.25
C ARG A 24 -1.15 -14.89 -44.39
N SER A 25 -1.13 -13.97 -43.43
CA SER A 25 -0.19 -12.84 -43.41
C SER A 25 1.26 -13.31 -43.20
N VAL A 26 1.46 -14.29 -42.32
CA VAL A 26 2.79 -14.88 -42.07
C VAL A 26 3.36 -15.51 -43.35
N GLY A 27 2.54 -16.29 -44.09
CA GLY A 27 2.94 -16.90 -45.33
C GLY A 27 3.36 -15.87 -46.40
N LEU A 28 2.59 -14.80 -46.53
CA LEU A 28 2.87 -13.71 -47.47
C LEU A 28 4.18 -12.97 -47.14
N ILE A 29 4.33 -12.55 -45.87
CA ILE A 29 5.50 -11.77 -45.45
C ILE A 29 6.80 -12.60 -45.44
N HIS A 30 6.71 -13.86 -45.05
CA HIS A 30 7.88 -14.74 -45.07
C HIS A 30 8.25 -15.29 -46.46
N SER A 31 7.43 -15.10 -47.48
CA SER A 31 7.78 -15.37 -48.88
C SER A 31 8.66 -14.28 -49.50
N LEU A 32 8.73 -13.10 -48.88
CA LEU A 32 9.62 -12.02 -49.28
C LEU A 32 11.10 -12.43 -49.06
N PRO A 33 12.02 -12.02 -49.96
CA PRO A 33 13.44 -12.33 -49.87
C PRO A 33 14.15 -11.48 -48.80
N LEU A 34 13.58 -11.42 -47.59
CA LEU A 34 14.07 -10.62 -46.46
C LEU A 34 14.44 -11.52 -45.29
N LYS A 35 15.56 -11.19 -44.63
CA LYS A 35 15.94 -11.89 -43.40
C LYS A 35 14.95 -11.56 -42.26
N ARG A 36 14.61 -12.52 -41.41
CA ARG A 36 13.72 -12.33 -40.24
C ARG A 36 14.20 -11.23 -39.31
N GLN A 37 15.51 -11.09 -39.15
CA GLN A 37 16.11 -10.01 -38.34
C GLN A 37 15.77 -8.61 -38.92
N THR A 38 15.88 -8.47 -40.25
CA THR A 38 15.58 -7.22 -40.92
C THR A 38 14.11 -6.85 -40.70
N LEU A 39 13.16 -7.77 -40.86
CA LEU A 39 11.74 -7.55 -40.57
C LEU A 39 11.51 -7.17 -39.11
N PHE A 40 12.19 -7.84 -38.16
CA PHE A 40 12.09 -7.53 -36.74
C PHE A 40 12.50 -6.08 -36.45
N PHE A 41 13.71 -5.70 -36.90
CA PHE A 41 14.22 -4.34 -36.65
C PHE A 41 13.43 -3.26 -37.41
N THR A 42 12.94 -3.53 -38.60
CA THR A 42 12.08 -2.59 -39.35
C THR A 42 10.80 -2.32 -38.58
N GLN A 43 10.12 -3.35 -38.09
CA GLN A 43 8.90 -3.19 -37.29
C GLN A 43 9.17 -2.45 -35.98
N LEU A 44 10.25 -2.81 -35.28
CA LEU A 44 10.65 -2.15 -34.05
C LEU A 44 10.93 -0.65 -34.26
N LEU A 45 11.72 -0.32 -35.31
CA LEU A 45 12.06 1.06 -35.63
C LEU A 45 10.81 1.87 -36.05
N THR A 46 9.92 1.25 -36.82
CA THR A 46 8.63 1.87 -37.19
C THR A 46 7.81 2.18 -35.94
N GLY A 47 7.74 1.23 -34.99
CA GLY A 47 7.02 1.44 -33.71
C GLY A 47 7.62 2.58 -32.91
N PHE A 48 8.93 2.60 -32.75
CA PHE A 48 9.61 3.67 -32.06
C PHE A 48 9.41 5.03 -32.74
N ALA A 49 9.51 5.09 -34.08
CA ALA A 49 9.25 6.32 -34.83
C ALA A 49 7.81 6.84 -34.66
N MET A 50 6.82 5.93 -34.65
CA MET A 50 5.41 6.31 -34.43
C MET A 50 5.17 6.87 -33.04
N LEU A 51 5.72 6.26 -31.98
CA LEU A 51 5.62 6.76 -30.61
C LEU A 51 6.31 8.13 -30.47
N THR A 52 7.54 8.25 -30.97
CA THR A 52 8.28 9.52 -30.93
C THR A 52 7.56 10.62 -31.70
N ALA A 53 7.01 10.32 -32.87
CA ALA A 53 6.23 11.29 -33.65
C ALA A 53 4.96 11.75 -32.90
N GLY A 54 4.28 10.83 -32.23
CA GLY A 54 3.14 11.15 -31.36
C GLY A 54 3.53 12.06 -30.19
N ASN A 55 4.62 11.75 -29.51
CA ASN A 55 5.13 12.57 -28.42
C ASN A 55 5.58 13.97 -28.87
N LEU A 56 6.23 14.06 -30.03
CA LEU A 56 6.60 15.36 -30.64
C LEU A 56 5.37 16.20 -30.98
N LEU A 57 4.29 15.58 -31.47
CA LEU A 57 3.03 16.27 -31.70
C LEU A 57 2.45 16.85 -30.42
N VAL A 58 2.45 16.06 -29.33
CA VAL A 58 1.99 16.51 -28.01
C VAL A 58 2.84 17.69 -27.52
N VAL A 59 4.16 17.60 -27.62
CA VAL A 59 5.07 18.70 -27.22
C VAL A 59 4.80 19.95 -28.05
N LEU A 60 4.61 19.81 -29.37
CA LEU A 60 4.33 20.95 -30.24
C LEU A 60 3.02 21.67 -29.85
N VAL A 61 1.97 20.91 -29.59
CA VAL A 61 0.68 21.47 -29.16
C VAL A 61 0.80 22.11 -27.78
N SER A 62 1.48 21.44 -26.85
CA SER A 62 1.68 21.96 -25.48
C SER A 62 2.55 23.23 -25.48
N LEU A 63 3.54 23.33 -26.36
CA LEU A 63 4.38 24.53 -26.50
C LEU A 63 3.57 25.74 -26.95
N LEU A 64 2.57 25.53 -27.82
CA LEU A 64 1.67 26.61 -28.27
C LEU A 64 0.77 27.13 -27.13
N VAL A 65 0.49 26.30 -26.12
CA VAL A 65 -0.40 26.64 -24.99
C VAL A 65 0.38 27.19 -23.80
N CYS A 66 1.48 26.52 -23.41
CA CYS A 66 2.20 26.81 -22.17
C CYS A 66 3.40 27.73 -22.38
N GLY A 67 3.99 27.79 -23.58
CA GLY A 67 5.11 28.68 -23.91
C GLY A 67 6.48 28.32 -23.31
N GLU A 68 6.57 27.36 -22.39
CA GLU A 68 7.81 26.97 -21.71
C GLU A 68 8.40 25.67 -22.27
N PRO A 69 9.55 25.71 -22.97
CA PRO A 69 10.13 24.51 -23.59
C PRO A 69 10.84 23.57 -22.60
N GLY A 70 11.38 24.06 -21.49
CA GLY A 70 12.22 23.28 -20.56
C GLY A 70 11.49 22.04 -20.00
N PRO A 71 10.37 22.19 -19.28
CA PRO A 71 9.60 21.07 -18.73
C PRO A 71 9.10 20.10 -19.81
N LEU A 72 8.73 20.61 -20.99
CA LEU A 72 8.25 19.81 -22.12
C LEU A 72 9.32 18.89 -22.71
N LEU A 73 10.59 19.37 -22.79
CA LEU A 73 11.72 18.56 -23.25
C LEU A 73 12.06 17.45 -22.25
N VAL A 74 12.01 17.75 -20.95
CA VAL A 74 12.18 16.74 -19.91
C VAL A 74 11.08 15.69 -20.00
N TRP A 75 9.82 16.10 -20.12
CA TRP A 75 8.69 15.20 -20.32
C TRP A 75 8.86 14.31 -21.55
N LEU A 76 9.27 14.89 -22.69
CA LEU A 76 9.56 14.15 -23.93
C LEU A 76 10.61 13.07 -23.71
N ALA A 77 11.72 13.40 -23.06
CA ALA A 77 12.79 12.45 -22.76
C ALA A 77 12.29 11.31 -21.85
N VAL A 78 11.60 11.64 -20.77
CA VAL A 78 11.07 10.68 -19.80
C VAL A 78 10.07 9.70 -20.47
N VAL A 79 9.10 10.22 -21.20
CA VAL A 79 8.06 9.39 -21.85
C VAL A 79 8.69 8.52 -22.94
N THR A 80 9.57 9.06 -23.77
CA THR A 80 10.23 8.28 -24.84
C THR A 80 11.10 7.16 -24.27
N LEU A 81 11.85 7.41 -23.19
CA LEU A 81 12.64 6.36 -22.54
C LEU A 81 11.77 5.27 -21.89
N ALA A 82 10.65 5.64 -21.27
CA ALA A 82 9.68 4.68 -20.76
C ALA A 82 9.04 3.83 -21.87
N GLU A 83 8.70 4.45 -23.01
CA GLU A 83 8.13 3.78 -24.17
C GLU A 83 9.07 2.78 -24.81
N ILE A 84 10.39 3.02 -24.82
CA ILE A 84 11.40 2.03 -25.25
C ILE A 84 11.25 0.74 -24.47
N PHE A 85 11.14 0.83 -23.16
CA PHE A 85 10.98 -0.35 -22.30
C PHE A 85 9.67 -1.08 -22.56
N PHE A 86 8.55 -0.35 -22.58
CA PHE A 86 7.23 -0.95 -22.74
C PHE A 86 7.02 -1.54 -24.14
N LEU A 87 7.54 -0.89 -25.18
CA LEU A 87 7.54 -1.43 -26.55
C LEU A 87 8.40 -2.70 -26.65
N ALA A 88 9.57 -2.71 -25.99
CA ALA A 88 10.45 -3.89 -25.94
C ALA A 88 9.75 -5.09 -25.28
N LEU A 89 9.08 -4.86 -24.16
CA LEU A 89 8.35 -5.90 -23.44
C LEU A 89 7.14 -6.40 -24.24
N GLY A 90 6.37 -5.47 -24.86
CA GLY A 90 5.27 -5.82 -25.76
C GLY A 90 5.74 -6.65 -26.97
N THR A 91 6.90 -6.28 -27.54
CA THR A 91 7.55 -7.05 -28.63
C THR A 91 7.92 -8.46 -28.16
N LEU A 92 8.51 -8.61 -26.98
CA LEU A 92 8.80 -9.93 -26.40
C LEU A 92 7.52 -10.77 -26.27
N CYS A 93 6.45 -10.20 -25.71
CA CYS A 93 5.18 -10.89 -25.56
C CYS A 93 4.61 -11.33 -26.92
N ALA A 94 4.71 -10.49 -27.95
CA ALA A 94 4.29 -10.85 -29.30
C ALA A 94 5.11 -12.00 -29.90
N MET A 95 6.40 -12.14 -29.55
CA MET A 95 7.21 -13.29 -29.99
C MET A 95 6.85 -14.59 -29.26
N LEU A 96 6.39 -14.51 -28.00
CA LEU A 96 6.07 -15.65 -27.15
C LEU A 96 4.75 -16.33 -27.50
N THR A 97 3.80 -15.64 -28.14
CA THR A 97 2.49 -16.21 -28.49
C THR A 97 2.21 -16.13 -29.99
N GLY A 98 1.37 -17.03 -30.48
CA GLY A 98 0.79 -17.01 -31.84
C GLY A 98 -0.65 -16.53 -31.87
N TRP A 99 -1.23 -16.15 -30.75
CA TRP A 99 -2.62 -15.73 -30.62
C TRP A 99 -2.72 -14.25 -30.20
N LEU A 100 -3.41 -13.43 -30.99
CA LEU A 100 -3.45 -11.99 -30.81
C LEU A 100 -3.95 -11.57 -29.41
N LEU A 101 -5.02 -12.20 -28.92
CA LEU A 101 -5.57 -11.90 -27.60
C LEU A 101 -4.66 -12.33 -26.42
N ALA A 102 -3.72 -13.24 -26.66
CA ALA A 102 -2.78 -13.64 -25.61
C ALA A 102 -1.64 -12.61 -25.42
N VAL A 103 -1.38 -11.75 -26.40
CA VAL A 103 -0.33 -10.71 -26.28
C VAL A 103 -0.58 -9.77 -25.13
N PRO A 104 -1.75 -9.05 -25.05
CA PRO A 104 -2.01 -8.14 -23.95
C PRO A 104 -2.09 -8.86 -22.60
N VAL A 105 -2.61 -10.10 -22.54
CA VAL A 105 -2.67 -10.90 -21.31
C VAL A 105 -1.27 -11.22 -20.80
N LEU A 106 -0.35 -11.66 -21.66
CA LEU A 106 1.05 -11.90 -21.30
C LEU A 106 1.76 -10.59 -20.92
N TYR A 107 1.49 -9.51 -21.63
CA TYR A 107 2.09 -8.21 -21.41
C TYR A 107 1.74 -7.64 -20.02
N VAL A 108 0.45 -7.60 -19.69
CA VAL A 108 -0.02 -7.20 -18.36
C VAL A 108 0.46 -8.20 -17.30
N GLY A 109 0.33 -9.51 -17.59
CA GLY A 109 0.75 -10.56 -16.68
C GLY A 109 2.23 -10.46 -16.31
N ILE A 110 3.14 -10.25 -17.25
CA ILE A 110 4.57 -10.14 -16.96
C ILE A 110 4.88 -8.84 -16.17
N ASN A 111 4.22 -7.72 -16.51
CA ASN A 111 4.42 -6.46 -15.79
C ASN A 111 4.04 -6.55 -14.31
N PHE A 112 2.98 -7.26 -13.97
CA PHE A 112 2.43 -7.32 -12.61
C PHE A 112 2.68 -8.67 -11.92
N LEU A 113 3.43 -9.59 -12.53
CA LEU A 113 3.60 -10.97 -12.02
C LEU A 113 4.11 -11.00 -10.58
N VAL A 114 5.20 -10.30 -10.30
CA VAL A 114 5.84 -10.33 -8.97
C VAL A 114 4.92 -9.68 -7.93
N MET A 115 4.32 -8.55 -8.26
CA MET A 115 3.36 -7.89 -7.39
C MET A 115 2.14 -8.77 -7.11
N ALA A 116 1.60 -9.44 -8.12
CA ALA A 116 0.47 -10.35 -7.96
C ALA A 116 0.81 -11.57 -7.10
N VAL A 117 2.02 -12.15 -7.26
CA VAL A 117 2.50 -13.24 -6.40
C VAL A 117 2.61 -12.77 -4.95
N MET A 118 3.23 -11.62 -4.70
CA MET A 118 3.37 -11.06 -3.36
C MET A 118 2.01 -10.74 -2.74
N GLN A 119 1.08 -10.16 -3.52
CA GLN A 119 -0.28 -9.91 -3.05
C GLN A 119 -1.01 -11.20 -2.65
N LEU A 120 -0.85 -12.29 -3.40
CA LEU A 120 -1.44 -13.57 -3.03
C LEU A 120 -0.84 -14.15 -1.75
N ILE A 121 0.48 -13.98 -1.55
CA ILE A 121 1.13 -14.39 -0.31
C ILE A 121 0.61 -13.57 0.88
N HIS A 122 0.49 -12.25 0.72
CA HIS A 122 -0.07 -11.37 1.74
C HIS A 122 -1.52 -11.74 2.09
N TRP A 123 -2.38 -11.92 1.09
CA TRP A 123 -3.77 -12.34 1.30
C TRP A 123 -3.88 -13.69 2.03
N LEU A 124 -3.04 -14.65 1.65
CA LEU A 124 -3.02 -15.96 2.31
C LEU A 124 -2.56 -15.84 3.77
N ALA A 125 -1.56 -14.98 4.03
CA ALA A 125 -1.07 -14.72 5.37
C ALA A 125 -2.13 -14.01 6.23
N GLU A 126 -2.79 -12.98 5.71
CA GLU A 126 -3.88 -12.27 6.40
C GLU A 126 -5.05 -13.17 6.79
N LEU A 127 -5.35 -14.18 5.97
CA LEU A 127 -6.44 -15.13 6.26
C LEU A 127 -6.11 -16.12 7.39
N PHE A 128 -4.84 -16.47 7.57
CA PHE A 128 -4.47 -17.56 8.48
C PHE A 128 -3.58 -17.17 9.65
N ILE A 129 -2.82 -16.07 9.54
CA ILE A 129 -1.89 -15.60 10.57
C ILE A 129 -2.53 -14.47 11.34
N TYR A 130 -2.75 -14.67 12.63
CA TYR A 130 -3.36 -13.66 13.49
C TYR A 130 -2.50 -12.40 13.61
N GLY A 131 -3.15 -11.27 13.43
CA GLY A 131 -2.49 -9.97 13.50
C GLY A 131 -1.55 -9.66 12.35
N TYR A 132 -1.45 -10.51 11.33
CA TYR A 132 -0.65 -10.20 10.15
C TYR A 132 -1.27 -9.02 9.39
N GLN A 133 -0.46 -8.01 9.13
CA GLN A 133 -0.81 -6.90 8.25
C GLN A 133 0.20 -6.87 7.12
N ALA A 134 -0.28 -6.75 5.89
CA ALA A 134 0.60 -6.56 4.76
C ALA A 134 1.31 -5.22 4.88
N ASN A 135 2.63 -5.26 4.87
CA ASN A 135 3.44 -4.05 4.75
C ASN A 135 3.43 -3.58 3.29
N ASP A 136 3.93 -2.38 3.06
CA ASP A 136 4.22 -1.91 1.71
C ASP A 136 5.05 -2.94 0.94
N PHE A 137 4.78 -3.04 -0.36
CA PHE A 137 5.57 -3.91 -1.21
C PHE A 137 7.06 -3.53 -1.13
N GLY A 138 7.89 -4.48 -0.75
CA GLY A 138 9.33 -4.26 -0.63
C GLY A 138 9.97 -3.73 -1.94
N SER A 139 11.12 -3.08 -1.83
CA SER A 139 11.81 -2.45 -2.96
C SER A 139 12.02 -3.40 -4.15
N PHE A 140 12.30 -4.68 -3.90
CA PHE A 140 12.43 -5.70 -4.95
C PHE A 140 11.15 -5.87 -5.77
N THR A 141 9.99 -5.96 -5.13
CA THR A 141 8.68 -6.08 -5.80
C THR A 141 8.38 -4.86 -6.66
N MET A 142 8.68 -3.67 -6.14
CA MET A 142 8.52 -2.42 -6.87
C MET A 142 9.41 -2.38 -8.12
N TRP A 143 10.69 -2.75 -8.02
CA TRP A 143 11.59 -2.82 -9.17
C TRP A 143 11.17 -3.88 -10.21
N CYS A 144 10.53 -4.96 -9.78
CA CYS A 144 9.97 -5.98 -10.68
C CYS A 144 8.60 -5.60 -11.27
N THR A 145 8.04 -4.44 -10.91
CA THR A 145 6.76 -3.93 -11.43
C THR A 145 6.96 -2.56 -12.10
N PRO A 146 7.49 -2.53 -13.35
CA PRO A 146 7.99 -1.32 -13.99
C PRO A 146 6.99 -0.16 -14.06
N VAL A 147 5.71 -0.46 -14.30
CA VAL A 147 4.65 0.57 -14.35
C VAL A 147 4.55 1.32 -13.03
N VAL A 148 4.49 0.58 -11.91
CA VAL A 148 4.35 1.16 -10.56
C VAL A 148 5.63 1.87 -10.14
N GLN A 149 6.78 1.26 -10.38
CA GLN A 149 8.08 1.85 -10.02
C GLN A 149 8.34 3.16 -10.77
N LEU A 150 8.10 3.18 -12.09
CA LEU A 150 8.25 4.41 -12.88
C LEU A 150 7.20 5.45 -12.49
N ALA A 151 5.94 5.06 -12.26
CA ALA A 151 4.93 5.99 -11.77
C ALA A 151 5.38 6.62 -10.44
N ARG A 152 5.81 5.82 -9.46
CA ARG A 152 6.26 6.31 -8.14
C ARG A 152 7.47 7.24 -8.22
N ARG A 153 8.45 6.94 -9.10
CA ARG A 153 9.69 7.72 -9.22
C ARG A 153 9.57 8.96 -10.11
N LEU A 154 8.59 9.00 -10.99
CA LEU A 154 8.39 10.08 -11.97
C LEU A 154 7.21 10.99 -11.65
N THR A 155 6.30 10.57 -10.75
CA THR A 155 5.23 11.39 -10.22
C THR A 155 5.48 11.59 -8.73
N ASP A 156 5.97 12.74 -8.35
CA ASP A 156 5.98 13.12 -6.94
C ASP A 156 4.55 13.48 -6.54
N SER A 157 3.96 12.65 -5.70
CA SER A 157 2.54 12.75 -5.35
C SER A 157 2.28 13.71 -4.18
N GLN A 158 3.28 14.45 -3.70
CA GLN A 158 3.09 15.37 -2.58
C GLN A 158 2.38 16.69 -2.97
N GLY A 159 2.21 16.98 -4.26
CA GLY A 159 1.60 18.22 -4.73
C GLY A 159 0.11 18.17 -5.09
N VAL A 160 -0.54 17.00 -5.17
CA VAL A 160 -1.87 16.88 -5.82
C VAL A 160 -3.06 16.86 -4.86
N ILE A 161 -2.87 16.71 -3.56
CA ILE A 161 -3.99 16.57 -2.60
C ILE A 161 -4.41 17.90 -1.95
N ALA A 162 -3.68 18.99 -2.14
CA ALA A 162 -3.94 20.26 -1.46
C ALA A 162 -5.08 21.10 -2.06
N GLU A 163 -5.66 20.74 -3.21
CA GLU A 163 -6.65 21.59 -3.91
C GLU A 163 -8.10 21.41 -3.44
N TYR A 164 -8.37 20.52 -2.48
CA TYR A 164 -9.77 20.21 -2.10
C TYR A 164 -10.32 20.94 -0.87
N VAL A 165 -9.53 21.75 -0.17
CA VAL A 165 -9.95 22.43 1.08
C VAL A 165 -9.54 23.91 1.17
N GLY A 166 -9.35 24.60 0.06
CA GLY A 166 -9.24 26.08 0.09
C GLY A 166 -7.96 26.66 0.73
N TYR A 167 -6.91 25.87 0.89
CA TYR A 167 -5.60 26.35 1.34
C TYR A 167 -4.70 26.69 0.14
N PRO A 168 -3.87 27.75 0.24
CA PRO A 168 -2.97 28.09 -0.85
C PRO A 168 -1.96 26.96 -1.07
N ILE A 169 -1.88 26.50 -2.32
CA ILE A 169 -0.93 25.50 -2.76
C ILE A 169 0.48 26.05 -2.49
N VAL A 170 1.18 25.47 -1.54
CA VAL A 170 2.63 25.64 -1.46
C VAL A 170 3.19 24.83 -2.62
N SER A 171 3.58 25.51 -3.68
CA SER A 171 4.32 24.92 -4.80
C SER A 171 5.66 24.43 -4.26
N ALA A 172 5.74 23.18 -3.85
CA ALA A 172 7.02 22.54 -3.64
C ALA A 172 7.64 22.37 -5.03
N ASP A 173 8.65 23.15 -5.32
CA ASP A 173 9.58 23.00 -6.46
C ASP A 173 10.41 21.72 -6.29
N VAL A 174 9.74 20.57 -6.27
CA VAL A 174 10.44 19.28 -6.28
C VAL A 174 10.46 18.79 -7.71
N SER A 175 11.62 18.85 -8.34
CA SER A 175 11.76 18.26 -9.66
C SER A 175 11.50 16.75 -9.55
N PRO A 176 10.54 16.17 -10.30
CA PRO A 176 10.14 14.75 -10.17
C PRO A 176 11.28 13.76 -10.46
N LEU A 177 12.45 14.24 -10.76
CA LEU A 177 13.63 13.46 -11.16
C LEU A 177 14.70 13.37 -10.07
N GLU A 178 14.61 14.17 -8.99
CA GLU A 178 15.58 14.15 -7.88
C GLU A 178 15.52 12.86 -7.06
N ASN A 179 14.36 12.21 -6.98
CA ASN A 179 14.16 10.94 -6.28
C ASN A 179 14.67 9.70 -7.07
N GLY A 180 15.69 9.85 -7.91
CA GLY A 180 16.27 8.74 -8.67
C GLY A 180 15.46 8.32 -9.90
N GLY A 181 14.60 9.18 -10.42
CA GLY A 181 13.79 8.92 -11.63
C GLY A 181 14.65 8.65 -12.86
N TRP A 182 15.71 9.42 -13.10
CA TRP A 182 16.67 9.18 -14.18
C TRP A 182 17.42 7.86 -14.04
N GLN A 183 17.79 7.48 -12.82
CA GLN A 183 18.44 6.21 -12.55
C GLN A 183 17.51 5.04 -12.88
N ALA A 184 16.24 5.11 -12.48
CA ALA A 184 15.24 4.11 -12.79
C ALA A 184 15.04 3.97 -14.31
N LEU A 185 14.88 5.07 -15.04
CA LEU A 185 14.78 5.08 -16.49
C LEU A 185 16.00 4.43 -17.16
N GLY A 186 17.21 4.79 -16.72
CA GLY A 186 18.44 4.20 -17.25
C GLY A 186 18.50 2.69 -17.05
N ILE A 187 18.13 2.18 -15.88
CA ILE A 187 18.07 0.75 -15.60
C ILE A 187 17.03 0.07 -16.50
N TYR A 188 15.83 0.61 -16.64
CA TYR A 188 14.81 0.00 -17.49
C TYR A 188 15.16 0.05 -18.97
N VAL A 189 15.85 1.08 -19.45
CA VAL A 189 16.39 1.12 -20.82
C VAL A 189 17.44 0.03 -21.03
N ALA A 190 18.36 -0.17 -20.09
CA ALA A 190 19.33 -1.27 -20.15
C ALA A 190 18.64 -2.65 -20.18
N VAL A 191 17.63 -2.83 -19.35
CA VAL A 191 16.79 -4.06 -19.37
C VAL A 191 16.04 -4.20 -20.69
N ALA A 192 15.53 -3.11 -21.26
CA ALA A 192 14.86 -3.12 -22.56
C ALA A 192 15.77 -3.62 -23.68
N VAL A 193 17.04 -3.23 -23.69
CA VAL A 193 18.03 -3.76 -24.66
C VAL A 193 18.20 -5.27 -24.54
N ALA A 194 18.28 -5.78 -23.30
CA ALA A 194 18.37 -7.23 -23.07
C ALA A 194 17.08 -7.96 -23.51
N ILE A 195 15.92 -7.38 -23.24
CA ILE A 195 14.61 -7.90 -23.69
C ILE A 195 14.53 -7.93 -25.21
N LEU A 196 14.96 -6.87 -25.90
CA LEU A 196 14.97 -6.81 -27.37
C LEU A 196 15.92 -7.85 -27.98
N ALA A 197 17.10 -8.05 -27.39
CA ALA A 197 18.03 -9.10 -27.82
C ALA A 197 17.39 -10.50 -27.69
N LEU A 198 16.72 -10.76 -26.58
CA LEU A 198 15.97 -12.00 -26.36
C LEU A 198 14.81 -12.14 -27.36
N ALA A 199 14.01 -11.08 -27.56
CA ALA A 199 12.92 -11.07 -28.52
C ALA A 199 13.39 -11.33 -29.95
N CYS A 200 14.53 -10.76 -30.34
CA CYS A 200 15.16 -11.01 -31.64
C CYS A 200 15.59 -12.49 -31.79
N MET A 201 16.24 -13.06 -30.76
CA MET A 201 16.59 -14.49 -30.76
C MET A 201 15.36 -15.39 -30.92
N LEU A 202 14.28 -15.07 -30.18
CA LEU A 202 13.03 -15.81 -30.25
C LEU A 202 12.37 -15.66 -31.64
N CYS A 203 12.40 -14.48 -32.24
CA CYS A 203 11.90 -14.22 -33.58
C CYS A 203 12.58 -15.11 -34.63
N ILE A 204 13.91 -15.26 -34.54
CA ILE A 204 14.69 -16.13 -35.46
C ILE A 204 14.31 -17.61 -35.28
N ARG A 205 14.13 -18.05 -34.03
CA ARG A 205 13.83 -19.47 -33.70
C ARG A 205 12.35 -19.83 -33.84
N ARG A 206 11.46 -18.84 -33.97
CA ARG A 206 10.02 -19.06 -34.07
C ARG A 206 9.67 -19.79 -35.36
N ARG A 207 8.85 -20.85 -35.28
CA ARG A 207 8.26 -21.52 -36.42
C ARG A 207 7.02 -20.80 -36.93
N SER A 208 6.91 -20.64 -38.24
CA SER A 208 5.78 -19.94 -38.88
C SER A 208 4.44 -20.68 -38.69
N GLU A 209 4.50 -21.99 -38.49
CA GLU A 209 3.32 -22.86 -38.32
C GLU A 209 2.56 -22.66 -37.00
N LEU A 210 3.15 -21.94 -36.01
CA LEU A 210 2.58 -21.72 -34.69
C LEU A 210 1.65 -20.51 -34.61
N SER A 211 1.28 -19.96 -35.76
CA SER A 211 0.24 -18.93 -35.86
C SER A 211 -1.10 -19.46 -35.33
N GLY A 212 -1.72 -18.75 -34.39
CA GLY A 212 -2.97 -19.13 -33.72
C GLY A 212 -2.79 -20.00 -32.45
N ASP A 213 -1.56 -20.37 -32.07
CA ASP A 213 -1.31 -21.09 -30.81
C ASP A 213 -1.05 -20.12 -29.66
N VAL A 214 -1.61 -20.41 -28.47
CA VAL A 214 -1.42 -19.58 -27.26
C VAL A 214 0.07 -19.54 -26.84
N ALA A 215 0.79 -20.64 -26.98
CA ALA A 215 2.20 -20.76 -26.65
C ALA A 215 3.02 -21.07 -27.91
N ALA A 216 3.87 -20.12 -28.32
CA ALA A 216 4.74 -20.28 -29.49
C ALA A 216 5.92 -21.26 -29.27
N PHE A 217 6.22 -21.54 -27.99
CA PHE A 217 7.34 -22.46 -27.66
C PHE A 217 6.86 -23.58 -26.73
N PRO A 218 7.39 -24.84 -26.92
CA PRO A 218 6.98 -25.99 -26.11
C PRO A 218 7.19 -25.81 -24.61
N TRP A 219 8.27 -25.12 -24.19
CA TRP A 219 8.62 -24.88 -22.80
C TRP A 219 7.64 -23.92 -22.10
N MET A 220 6.93 -23.07 -22.84
CA MET A 220 5.91 -22.19 -22.27
C MET A 220 4.63 -22.93 -21.84
N ARG A 221 4.31 -24.05 -22.49
CA ARG A 221 3.08 -24.80 -22.18
C ARG A 221 2.98 -25.21 -20.71
N PRO A 222 4.02 -25.84 -20.09
CA PRO A 222 3.97 -26.15 -18.65
C PRO A 222 3.99 -24.88 -17.78
N VAL A 223 4.76 -23.83 -18.15
CA VAL A 223 4.81 -22.56 -17.40
C VAL A 223 3.44 -21.91 -17.33
N LEU A 224 2.77 -21.74 -18.47
CA LEU A 224 1.43 -21.17 -18.51
C LEU A 224 0.41 -22.03 -17.76
N ARG A 225 0.46 -23.35 -17.94
CA ARG A 225 -0.47 -24.27 -17.30
C ARG A 225 -0.37 -24.23 -15.77
N TYR A 226 0.84 -24.39 -15.24
CA TYR A 226 1.06 -24.44 -13.78
C TYR A 226 1.02 -23.04 -13.17
N GLY A 227 1.51 -22.02 -13.88
CA GLY A 227 1.42 -20.62 -13.43
C GLY A 227 -0.02 -20.14 -13.29
N VAL A 228 -0.84 -20.33 -14.33
CA VAL A 228 -2.27 -19.98 -14.27
C VAL A 228 -3.02 -20.87 -13.28
N GLY A 229 -2.68 -22.16 -13.18
CA GLY A 229 -3.25 -23.07 -12.20
C GLY A 229 -2.95 -22.66 -10.76
N CYS A 230 -1.71 -22.24 -10.48
CA CYS A 230 -1.27 -21.79 -9.16
C CYS A 230 -1.90 -20.43 -8.80
N MET A 231 -1.64 -19.43 -9.62
CA MET A 231 -2.10 -18.06 -9.34
C MET A 231 -3.63 -17.93 -9.39
N GLY A 232 -4.24 -18.48 -10.46
CA GLY A 232 -5.70 -18.49 -10.59
C GLY A 232 -6.39 -19.35 -9.54
N GLY A 233 -5.80 -20.50 -9.21
CA GLY A 233 -6.32 -21.38 -8.16
C GLY A 233 -6.33 -20.73 -6.79
N LEU A 234 -5.23 -20.07 -6.40
CA LEU A 234 -5.17 -19.31 -5.14
C LEU A 234 -6.08 -18.08 -5.19
N ALA A 235 -5.96 -17.21 -6.18
CA ALA A 235 -6.72 -15.97 -6.27
C ALA A 235 -8.24 -16.24 -6.28
N LEU A 236 -8.71 -17.05 -7.23
CA LEU A 236 -10.13 -17.36 -7.34
C LEU A 236 -10.62 -18.25 -6.19
N GLY A 237 -9.74 -19.10 -5.63
CA GLY A 237 -10.05 -19.88 -4.44
C GLY A 237 -10.29 -19.00 -3.21
N MET A 238 -9.46 -18.00 -2.97
CA MET A 238 -9.65 -17.02 -1.89
C MET A 238 -10.90 -16.15 -2.11
N ILE A 239 -11.13 -15.70 -3.33
CA ILE A 239 -12.35 -14.95 -3.67
C ILE A 239 -13.60 -15.81 -3.44
N LEU A 240 -13.61 -17.05 -3.91
CA LEU A 240 -14.72 -17.97 -3.71
C LEU A 240 -14.94 -18.24 -2.21
N TYR A 241 -13.86 -18.42 -1.45
CA TYR A 241 -13.94 -18.58 0.00
C TYR A 241 -14.57 -17.34 0.67
N SER A 242 -14.13 -16.15 0.32
CA SER A 242 -14.66 -14.90 0.88
C SER A 242 -16.16 -14.72 0.58
N VAL A 243 -16.60 -15.12 -0.61
CA VAL A 243 -18.02 -15.02 -0.99
C VAL A 243 -18.89 -16.11 -0.31
N THR A 244 -18.35 -17.34 -0.13
CA THR A 244 -19.14 -18.46 0.37
C THR A 244 -19.09 -18.60 1.89
N PHE A 245 -17.95 -18.37 2.50
CA PHE A 245 -17.68 -18.58 3.93
C PHE A 245 -17.37 -17.28 4.68
N GLY A 246 -16.96 -16.21 4.01
CA GLY A 246 -16.62 -14.93 4.65
C GLY A 246 -17.84 -14.24 5.29
N LEU A 247 -19.04 -14.56 4.86
CA LEU A 247 -20.31 -14.13 5.48
C LEU A 247 -20.75 -15.02 6.65
N ALA A 248 -20.26 -16.27 6.69
CA ALA A 248 -20.46 -17.16 7.83
C ALA A 248 -19.45 -16.79 8.90
N ARG A 249 -19.84 -15.92 9.85
CA ARG A 249 -19.06 -15.63 11.06
C ARG A 249 -18.80 -16.95 11.79
N THR A 250 -17.59 -17.45 11.66
CA THR A 250 -17.07 -18.48 12.54
C THR A 250 -16.45 -17.79 13.74
N ASN A 251 -16.62 -18.34 14.94
CA ASN A 251 -16.02 -17.85 16.18
C ASN A 251 -14.47 -17.93 16.17
N ASP A 252 -13.87 -18.33 15.07
CA ASP A 252 -12.41 -18.40 14.90
C ASP A 252 -11.93 -17.12 14.18
N ILE A 253 -10.94 -16.48 14.75
CA ILE A 253 -10.22 -15.30 14.20
C ILE A 253 -9.61 -15.62 12.83
N ARG A 254 -9.35 -16.90 12.57
CA ARG A 254 -8.68 -17.37 11.38
C ARG A 254 -9.70 -17.99 10.41
N ALA A 255 -9.37 -17.91 9.13
CA ALA A 255 -10.19 -18.52 8.09
C ALA A 255 -10.44 -20.02 8.36
N TYR A 256 -11.67 -20.48 8.07
CA TYR A 256 -12.05 -21.88 8.17
C TYR A 256 -11.30 -22.74 7.16
N LEU A 257 -10.25 -23.43 7.64
CA LEU A 257 -9.31 -24.18 6.80
C LEU A 257 -9.97 -25.18 5.84
N PRO A 258 -10.92 -26.05 6.26
CA PRO A 258 -11.55 -27.00 5.33
C PRO A 258 -12.30 -26.31 4.19
N GLY A 259 -13.01 -25.21 4.47
CA GLY A 259 -13.70 -24.41 3.45
C GLY A 259 -12.73 -23.78 2.47
N MET A 260 -11.63 -23.21 2.98
CA MET A 260 -10.58 -22.63 2.16
C MET A 260 -9.90 -23.68 1.26
N LEU A 261 -9.56 -24.85 1.82
CA LEU A 261 -8.99 -25.96 1.04
C LEU A 261 -9.94 -26.41 -0.08
N LEU A 262 -11.23 -26.54 0.22
CA LEU A 262 -12.25 -26.90 -0.79
C LEU A 262 -12.27 -25.89 -1.94
N CYS A 263 -12.30 -24.59 -1.63
CA CYS A 263 -12.34 -23.53 -2.63
C CYS A 263 -11.05 -23.49 -3.47
N VAL A 264 -9.87 -23.58 -2.84
CA VAL A 264 -8.59 -23.59 -3.55
C VAL A 264 -8.42 -24.82 -4.42
N VAL A 265 -8.78 -26.02 -3.92
CA VAL A 265 -8.77 -27.27 -4.70
C VAL A 265 -9.66 -27.15 -5.93
N LEU A 266 -10.91 -26.71 -5.74
CA LEU A 266 -11.87 -26.56 -6.83
C LEU A 266 -11.34 -25.59 -7.91
N MET A 267 -10.91 -24.40 -7.51
CA MET A 267 -10.46 -23.38 -8.45
C MET A 267 -9.12 -23.73 -9.10
N THR A 268 -8.21 -24.41 -8.41
CA THR A 268 -6.98 -24.93 -9.02
C THR A 268 -7.27 -25.96 -10.11
N LEU A 269 -8.23 -26.85 -9.87
CA LEU A 269 -8.68 -27.80 -10.90
C LEU A 269 -9.27 -27.06 -12.11
N VAL A 270 -10.19 -26.12 -11.88
CA VAL A 270 -10.82 -25.34 -12.96
C VAL A 270 -9.77 -24.58 -13.78
N CYS A 271 -8.87 -23.84 -13.15
CA CYS A 271 -7.83 -23.04 -13.83
C CYS A 271 -6.83 -23.92 -14.58
N SER A 272 -6.35 -25.00 -13.96
CA SER A 272 -5.37 -25.89 -14.58
C SER A 272 -5.93 -26.66 -15.78
N PHE A 273 -7.17 -27.16 -15.67
CA PHE A 273 -7.82 -27.85 -16.79
C PHE A 273 -8.25 -26.85 -17.86
N GLY A 274 -8.82 -25.70 -17.49
CA GLY A 274 -9.15 -24.64 -18.45
C GLY A 274 -7.94 -24.20 -19.27
N MET A 275 -6.81 -23.93 -18.63
CA MET A 275 -5.58 -23.58 -19.32
C MET A 275 -5.05 -24.74 -20.17
N SER A 276 -5.15 -25.98 -19.70
CA SER A 276 -4.76 -27.15 -20.49
C SER A 276 -5.62 -27.32 -21.75
N MET A 277 -6.93 -27.07 -21.66
CA MET A 277 -7.85 -27.08 -22.80
C MET A 277 -7.53 -25.99 -23.82
N LEU A 278 -7.20 -24.78 -23.36
CA LEU A 278 -6.77 -23.69 -24.23
C LEU A 278 -5.46 -24.02 -24.97
N LEU A 279 -4.46 -24.56 -24.24
CA LEU A 279 -3.16 -24.92 -24.83
C LEU A 279 -3.26 -26.09 -25.81
N GLY A 280 -4.15 -27.03 -25.55
CA GLY A 280 -4.31 -28.23 -26.36
C GLY A 280 -5.41 -28.18 -27.42
N LYS A 281 -6.20 -27.10 -27.44
CA LYS A 281 -7.36 -26.91 -28.35
C LYS A 281 -8.29 -28.14 -28.35
N SER A 282 -8.42 -28.86 -27.23
CA SER A 282 -9.20 -30.08 -27.09
C SER A 282 -9.75 -30.25 -25.69
N LEU A 283 -10.98 -30.72 -25.57
CA LEU A 283 -11.61 -31.04 -24.29
C LEU A 283 -11.13 -32.38 -23.72
N LYS A 284 -10.48 -33.24 -24.53
CA LYS A 284 -10.07 -34.61 -24.13
C LYS A 284 -8.69 -34.69 -23.46
N ILE A 285 -8.15 -33.57 -22.96
CA ILE A 285 -6.79 -33.50 -22.40
C ILE A 285 -6.70 -34.02 -20.96
N PHE A 286 -7.82 -34.15 -20.27
CA PHE A 286 -7.92 -34.57 -18.87
C PHE A 286 -7.02 -35.78 -18.55
N ARG A 287 -7.12 -36.86 -19.35
CA ARG A 287 -6.38 -38.10 -19.11
C ARG A 287 -4.85 -37.96 -19.16
N ARG A 288 -4.34 -36.97 -19.90
CA ARG A 288 -2.89 -36.71 -20.04
C ARG A 288 -2.35 -35.76 -18.97
N THR A 289 -3.19 -34.88 -18.42
CA THR A 289 -2.75 -33.77 -17.60
C THR A 289 -3.10 -33.90 -16.10
N TRP A 290 -3.95 -34.86 -15.73
CA TRP A 290 -4.48 -34.99 -14.37
C TRP A 290 -3.38 -35.16 -13.30
N LYS A 291 -2.32 -35.96 -13.58
CA LYS A 291 -1.24 -36.22 -12.60
C LYS A 291 -0.54 -34.92 -12.15
N GLY A 292 -0.20 -34.06 -13.09
CA GLY A 292 0.44 -32.78 -12.76
C GLY A 292 -0.51 -31.78 -12.09
N THR A 293 -1.79 -31.82 -12.45
CA THR A 293 -2.82 -30.97 -11.80
C THR A 293 -3.06 -31.43 -10.35
N VAL A 294 -3.16 -32.74 -10.09
CA VAL A 294 -3.29 -33.29 -8.73
C VAL A 294 -2.07 -32.93 -7.89
N LEU A 295 -0.86 -33.05 -8.44
CA LEU A 295 0.37 -32.66 -7.73
C LEU A 295 0.37 -31.16 -7.37
N LEU A 296 0.00 -30.29 -8.32
CA LEU A 296 -0.12 -28.85 -8.06
C LEU A 296 -1.15 -28.54 -6.97
N THR A 297 -2.32 -29.18 -7.06
CA THR A 297 -3.39 -28.99 -6.07
C THR A 297 -2.95 -29.46 -4.68
N ALA A 298 -2.29 -30.62 -4.58
CA ALA A 298 -1.74 -31.11 -3.32
C ALA A 298 -0.68 -30.17 -2.75
N LEU A 299 0.19 -29.60 -3.59
CA LEU A 299 1.20 -28.62 -3.18
C LEU A 299 0.56 -27.35 -2.63
N LEU A 300 -0.45 -26.80 -3.31
CA LEU A 300 -1.15 -25.59 -2.84
C LEU A 300 -1.93 -25.86 -1.55
N ALA A 301 -2.56 -27.03 -1.42
CA ALA A 301 -3.21 -27.42 -0.18
C ALA A 301 -2.19 -27.54 0.98
N ALA A 302 -1.01 -28.10 0.72
CA ALA A 302 0.06 -28.17 1.71
C ALA A 302 0.56 -26.76 2.12
N VAL A 303 0.70 -25.83 1.16
CA VAL A 303 1.04 -24.42 1.46
C VAL A 303 0.01 -23.78 2.37
N CYS A 304 -1.30 -23.94 2.07
CA CYS A 304 -2.37 -23.42 2.94
C CYS A 304 -2.30 -23.99 4.37
N VAL A 305 -2.04 -25.30 4.49
CA VAL A 305 -1.88 -25.96 5.80
C VAL A 305 -0.63 -25.44 6.53
N CYS A 306 0.51 -25.30 5.85
CA CYS A 306 1.75 -24.78 6.45
C CYS A 306 1.58 -23.34 6.96
N VAL A 307 0.90 -22.48 6.19
CA VAL A 307 0.63 -21.11 6.62
C VAL A 307 -0.31 -21.10 7.82
N ARG A 308 -1.37 -21.93 7.81
CA ARG A 308 -2.32 -22.04 8.93
C ARG A 308 -1.67 -22.56 10.22
N MET A 309 -0.67 -23.43 10.10
CA MET A 309 0.09 -23.98 11.23
C MET A 309 1.21 -23.04 11.70
N ASP A 310 1.38 -21.90 11.04
CA ASP A 310 2.48 -20.96 11.30
C ASP A 310 3.85 -21.66 11.41
N VAL A 311 4.16 -22.53 10.46
CA VAL A 311 5.42 -23.31 10.46
C VAL A 311 6.64 -22.38 10.45
N ALA A 312 6.52 -21.18 9.89
CA ALA A 312 7.58 -20.17 9.86
C ALA A 312 7.68 -19.35 11.16
N GLY A 313 6.76 -19.49 12.09
CA GLY A 313 6.73 -18.75 13.36
C GLY A 313 6.49 -17.24 13.19
N VAL A 314 5.84 -16.85 12.11
CA VAL A 314 5.59 -15.44 11.78
C VAL A 314 4.65 -14.78 12.79
N GLU A 315 3.63 -15.50 13.25
CA GLU A 315 2.62 -15.03 14.21
C GLU A 315 3.24 -14.70 15.58
N ARG A 316 4.20 -15.53 16.00
CA ARG A 316 4.83 -15.43 17.33
C ARG A 316 6.05 -14.52 17.37
N ARG A 317 6.44 -13.95 16.24
CA ARG A 317 7.64 -13.14 16.14
C ARG A 317 7.44 -11.77 16.79
N VAL A 318 8.03 -11.57 17.95
CA VAL A 318 8.22 -10.26 18.59
C VAL A 318 9.69 -9.88 18.45
N PRO A 319 10.04 -8.81 17.72
CA PRO A 319 11.44 -8.40 17.55
C PRO A 319 12.11 -8.10 18.88
N LYS A 320 13.41 -8.30 18.99
CA LYS A 320 14.19 -7.93 20.19
C LYS A 320 14.41 -6.41 20.19
N THR A 321 14.54 -5.82 21.37
CA THR A 321 14.79 -4.37 21.50
C THR A 321 16.02 -3.92 20.71
N SER A 322 17.07 -4.73 20.66
CA SER A 322 18.29 -4.46 19.88
C SER A 322 18.11 -4.54 18.36
N GLU A 323 17.03 -5.10 17.87
CA GLU A 323 16.71 -5.20 16.43
C GLU A 323 15.80 -4.05 15.97
N ILE A 324 15.28 -3.24 16.90
CA ILE A 324 14.30 -2.19 16.65
C ILE A 324 15.02 -0.85 16.60
N GLU A 325 14.84 -0.12 15.48
CA GLU A 325 15.27 1.26 15.32
C GLU A 325 14.19 2.22 15.84
N SER A 326 12.95 2.00 15.41
CA SER A 326 11.80 2.76 15.91
C SER A 326 10.53 1.89 15.93
N ILE A 327 9.59 2.27 16.78
CA ILE A 327 8.29 1.60 16.88
C ILE A 327 7.17 2.63 16.86
N SER A 328 6.11 2.31 16.11
CA SER A 328 4.88 3.08 16.14
C SER A 328 3.74 2.20 16.65
N VAL A 329 2.96 2.73 17.57
CA VAL A 329 1.73 2.12 18.05
C VAL A 329 0.55 3.03 17.73
N GLN A 330 -0.49 2.44 17.19
CA GLN A 330 -1.77 3.10 17.01
C GLN A 330 -2.83 2.31 17.76
N CYS A 331 -3.51 2.98 18.67
CA CYS A 331 -4.68 2.43 19.35
C CYS A 331 -5.91 3.20 18.87
N SER A 332 -6.92 2.49 18.40
CA SER A 332 -8.16 3.09 17.93
C SER A 332 -9.31 2.64 18.80
N ARG A 333 -9.91 3.61 19.45
CA ARG A 333 -11.17 3.57 20.18
C ARG A 333 -11.96 4.81 19.78
N ALA A 334 -12.91 5.27 20.60
CA ALA A 334 -13.56 6.59 20.44
C ALA A 334 -12.53 7.73 20.23
N ASN A 335 -11.35 7.58 20.83
CA ASN A 335 -10.21 8.47 20.64
C ASN A 335 -9.03 7.63 20.10
N SER A 336 -8.70 7.79 18.82
CA SER A 336 -7.53 7.15 18.24
C SER A 336 -6.28 8.01 18.47
N PHE A 337 -5.19 7.38 18.91
CA PHE A 337 -3.90 8.03 18.98
C PHE A 337 -2.83 7.20 18.29
N THR A 338 -1.79 7.86 17.83
CA THR A 338 -0.59 7.23 17.26
C THR A 338 0.63 7.78 17.99
N ALA A 339 1.45 6.90 18.55
CA ALA A 339 2.71 7.27 19.18
C ALA A 339 3.85 6.56 18.45
N THR A 340 4.90 7.31 18.11
CA THR A 340 6.13 6.77 17.53
C THR A 340 7.28 7.07 18.47
N SER A 341 8.15 6.08 18.70
CA SER A 341 9.26 6.22 19.63
C SER A 341 10.50 5.46 19.20
N GLU A 342 11.65 6.03 19.51
CA GLU A 342 12.97 5.41 19.45
C GLU A 342 13.53 5.14 20.86
N ASP A 343 12.80 5.58 21.90
CA ASP A 343 13.21 5.40 23.29
C ASP A 343 13.03 3.95 23.76
N THR A 344 14.02 3.44 24.45
CA THR A 344 14.08 2.05 24.89
C THR A 344 12.96 1.69 25.87
N GLU A 345 12.57 2.59 26.77
CA GLU A 345 11.50 2.36 27.75
C GLU A 345 10.15 2.21 27.05
N THR A 346 9.86 3.11 26.13
CA THR A 346 8.62 3.09 25.34
C THR A 346 8.59 1.88 24.40
N ILE A 347 9.72 1.52 23.77
CA ILE A 347 9.85 0.31 22.96
C ILE A 347 9.51 -0.94 23.79
N GLU A 348 10.06 -1.07 25.01
CA GLU A 348 9.76 -2.23 25.88
C GLU A 348 8.29 -2.25 26.31
N ALA A 349 7.70 -1.11 26.64
CA ALA A 349 6.28 -1.02 26.99
C ALA A 349 5.37 -1.47 25.83
N ILE A 350 5.66 -1.05 24.59
CA ILE A 350 4.89 -1.46 23.41
C ILE A 350 5.12 -2.95 23.10
N ARG A 351 6.34 -3.47 23.28
CA ARG A 351 6.62 -4.91 23.14
C ARG A 351 5.87 -5.75 24.18
N ALA A 352 5.67 -5.22 25.39
CA ALA A 352 4.85 -5.88 26.41
C ALA A 352 3.39 -6.00 25.96
N ILE A 353 2.83 -4.99 25.30
CA ILE A 353 1.49 -5.04 24.67
C ILE A 353 1.44 -6.19 23.66
N HIS A 354 2.41 -6.26 22.74
CA HIS A 354 2.45 -7.32 21.72
C HIS A 354 2.48 -8.72 22.36
N ARG A 355 3.30 -8.92 23.40
CA ARG A 355 3.34 -10.20 24.13
C ARG A 355 2.01 -10.51 24.82
N ALA A 356 1.40 -9.51 25.48
CA ALA A 356 0.13 -9.70 26.17
C ALA A 356 -1.01 -10.09 25.21
N VAL A 357 -1.04 -9.51 24.00
CA VAL A 357 -1.99 -9.89 22.94
C VAL A 357 -1.79 -11.35 22.52
N LEU A 358 -0.53 -11.75 22.29
CA LEU A 358 -0.22 -13.13 21.88
C LEU A 358 -0.51 -14.15 22.99
N ASP A 359 -0.34 -13.79 24.25
CA ASP A 359 -0.65 -14.66 25.39
C ASP A 359 -2.17 -14.79 25.59
N GLN A 360 -2.92 -13.69 25.49
CA GLN A 360 -4.39 -13.71 25.51
C GLN A 360 -4.96 -14.62 24.41
N MET A 361 -4.35 -14.61 23.23
CA MET A 361 -4.75 -15.48 22.12
C MET A 361 -4.52 -16.97 22.43
N LYS A 362 -3.41 -17.33 23.11
CA LYS A 362 -3.15 -18.74 23.50
C LYS A 362 -4.18 -19.26 24.48
N ASP A 363 -4.65 -18.40 25.37
CA ASP A 363 -5.63 -18.76 26.39
C ASP A 363 -7.07 -18.92 25.82
N GLY A 364 -7.25 -18.64 24.52
CA GLY A 364 -8.54 -18.76 23.83
C GLY A 364 -9.54 -17.66 24.22
N ASP A 365 -9.10 -16.63 24.92
CA ASP A 365 -9.93 -15.54 25.42
C ASP A 365 -10.13 -14.42 24.37
N VAL A 366 -10.36 -14.82 23.12
CA VAL A 366 -10.65 -13.90 22.03
C VAL A 366 -11.98 -14.30 21.44
N ASP A 367 -13.06 -13.74 21.99
CA ASP A 367 -14.40 -13.89 21.45
C ASP A 367 -14.63 -12.83 20.38
N LEU A 368 -14.88 -13.25 19.15
CA LEU A 368 -15.07 -12.39 17.99
C LEU A 368 -16.51 -11.93 17.77
N ASP A 369 -17.46 -12.43 18.55
CA ASP A 369 -18.88 -12.18 18.30
C ASP A 369 -19.33 -10.74 18.58
N GLY A 370 -18.41 -9.83 18.95
CA GLY A 370 -18.77 -8.44 19.23
C GLY A 370 -19.77 -8.31 20.37
N ALA A 371 -19.95 -9.36 21.18
CA ALA A 371 -20.68 -9.29 22.42
C ALA A 371 -20.02 -8.24 23.33
N LEU A 372 -20.83 -7.43 23.99
CA LEU A 372 -20.37 -6.48 24.99
C LEU A 372 -19.50 -7.26 25.97
N VAL A 373 -18.20 -6.97 25.97
CA VAL A 373 -17.27 -7.61 26.90
C VAL A 373 -17.62 -7.09 28.28
N GLU A 374 -18.00 -7.97 29.18
CA GLU A 374 -18.32 -7.62 30.56
C GLU A 374 -17.09 -6.94 31.17
N ASP A 375 -17.21 -5.70 31.60
CA ASP A 375 -16.15 -4.85 32.16
C ASP A 375 -14.92 -4.60 31.23
N GLY A 376 -15.16 -4.50 29.91
CA GLY A 376 -14.13 -4.26 28.92
C GLY A 376 -14.64 -3.71 27.59
N GLN A 377 -13.74 -3.47 26.67
CA GLN A 377 -14.05 -3.00 25.31
C GLN A 377 -13.10 -3.59 24.29
N TYR A 378 -13.56 -3.71 23.03
CA TYR A 378 -12.70 -4.02 21.91
C TYR A 378 -11.87 -2.82 21.52
N ILE A 379 -10.57 -3.02 21.40
CA ILE A 379 -9.61 -2.00 20.98
C ILE A 379 -8.85 -2.53 19.76
N TRP A 380 -8.78 -1.71 18.74
CA TRP A 380 -7.94 -1.97 17.59
C TRP A 380 -6.54 -1.42 17.88
N ILE A 381 -5.53 -2.31 17.82
CA ILE A 381 -4.14 -2.01 18.11
C ILE A 381 -3.31 -2.33 16.87
N ARG A 382 -2.61 -1.34 16.33
CA ARG A 382 -1.66 -1.51 15.23
C ARG A 382 -0.26 -1.21 15.73
N LEU A 383 0.66 -2.14 15.49
CA LEU A 383 2.06 -2.04 15.86
C LEU A 383 2.91 -2.07 14.60
N LYS A 384 3.77 -1.08 14.41
CA LYS A 384 4.71 -1.01 13.30
C LYS A 384 6.12 -0.91 13.86
N TYR A 385 6.91 -1.94 13.65
CA TYR A 385 8.33 -1.99 13.99
C TYR A 385 9.15 -1.63 12.77
N THR A 386 10.03 -0.65 12.89
CA THR A 386 11.10 -0.39 11.92
C THR A 386 12.35 -1.05 12.48
N LEU A 387 12.94 -1.96 11.73
CA LEU A 387 14.11 -2.72 12.19
C LEU A 387 15.41 -2.07 11.69
N THR A 388 16.49 -2.31 12.40
CA THR A 388 17.83 -1.77 12.10
C THR A 388 18.38 -2.19 10.73
N ASP A 389 17.81 -3.25 10.12
CA ASP A 389 18.12 -3.68 8.76
C ASP A 389 17.31 -2.95 7.68
N GLY A 390 16.50 -1.96 8.07
CA GLY A 390 15.60 -1.21 7.20
C GLY A 390 14.31 -1.95 6.82
N SER A 391 14.07 -3.15 7.36
CA SER A 391 12.81 -3.87 7.16
C SER A 391 11.75 -3.39 8.17
N ALA A 392 10.47 -3.56 7.81
CA ALA A 392 9.36 -3.24 8.69
C ALA A 392 8.54 -4.49 9.03
N LEU A 393 8.10 -4.60 10.27
CA LEU A 393 7.17 -5.62 10.73
C LEU A 393 5.90 -4.92 11.25
N GLU A 394 4.78 -5.22 10.63
CA GLU A 394 3.50 -4.62 11.00
C GLU A 394 2.53 -5.67 11.53
N ARG A 395 1.80 -5.31 12.58
CA ARG A 395 0.79 -6.14 13.23
C ARG A 395 -0.45 -5.33 13.55
N ALA A 396 -1.63 -5.91 13.33
CA ALA A 396 -2.88 -5.28 13.69
C ALA A 396 -3.79 -6.30 14.38
N TYR A 397 -4.34 -5.89 15.50
CA TYR A 397 -5.15 -6.73 16.37
C TYR A 397 -6.45 -6.03 16.74
N ASN A 398 -7.57 -6.73 16.71
CA ASN A 398 -8.80 -6.27 17.34
C ASN A 398 -9.06 -7.18 18.54
N VAL A 399 -8.82 -6.67 19.74
CA VAL A 399 -8.79 -7.49 20.97
C VAL A 399 -9.69 -6.92 22.05
N PRO A 400 -10.38 -7.77 22.83
CA PRO A 400 -11.10 -7.34 24.02
C PRO A 400 -10.11 -6.99 25.12
N VAL A 401 -10.17 -5.77 25.62
CA VAL A 401 -9.37 -5.28 26.75
C VAL A 401 -10.28 -5.19 27.98
N ARG A 402 -9.99 -5.99 29.00
CA ARG A 402 -10.70 -6.02 30.29
C ARG A 402 -9.83 -5.38 31.37
N ARG A 403 -10.43 -4.67 32.34
CA ARG A 403 -9.70 -3.93 33.39
C ARG A 403 -8.68 -4.74 34.18
N ALA A 404 -8.91 -6.03 34.40
CA ALA A 404 -8.00 -6.91 35.15
C ALA A 404 -6.99 -7.68 34.25
N SER A 405 -6.97 -7.43 32.94
CA SER A 405 -6.12 -8.18 32.02
C SER A 405 -4.68 -7.67 32.00
N ALA A 406 -3.74 -8.57 31.68
CA ALA A 406 -2.34 -8.20 31.46
C ALA A 406 -2.19 -7.17 30.31
N LEU A 407 -3.05 -7.29 29.29
CA LEU A 407 -3.09 -6.36 28.16
C LEU A 407 -3.50 -4.95 28.59
N TYR A 408 -4.53 -4.82 29.43
CA TYR A 408 -4.94 -3.53 30.01
C TYR A 408 -3.78 -2.88 30.79
N THR A 409 -3.11 -3.66 31.65
CA THR A 409 -1.97 -3.17 32.41
C THR A 409 -0.83 -2.71 31.50
N ALA A 410 -0.53 -3.47 30.44
CA ALA A 410 0.53 -3.13 29.50
C ALA A 410 0.20 -1.84 28.69
N ILE A 411 -1.04 -1.68 28.26
CA ILE A 411 -1.47 -0.47 27.53
C ILE A 411 -1.38 0.76 28.44
N ASN A 412 -1.89 0.66 29.67
CA ASN A 412 -1.86 1.79 30.60
C ASN A 412 -0.44 2.15 31.03
N HIS A 413 0.44 1.15 31.18
CA HIS A 413 1.86 1.40 31.40
C HIS A 413 2.49 2.16 30.23
N MET A 414 2.23 1.76 29.00
CA MET A 414 2.70 2.47 27.80
C MET A 414 2.16 3.90 27.75
N MET A 415 0.86 4.12 28.00
CA MET A 415 0.25 5.46 28.04
C MET A 415 0.82 6.33 29.16
N SER A 416 1.38 5.74 30.22
CA SER A 416 2.01 6.46 31.32
C SER A 416 3.46 6.86 31.06
N THR A 417 4.09 6.39 29.97
CA THR A 417 5.45 6.80 29.62
C THR A 417 5.49 8.29 29.20
N PRO A 418 6.56 9.04 29.55
CA PRO A 418 6.62 10.48 29.28
C PRO A 418 6.43 10.83 27.81
N GLN A 419 7.06 10.07 26.91
CA GLN A 419 6.98 10.31 25.48
C GLN A 419 5.58 10.08 24.92
N VAL A 420 4.88 9.01 25.36
CA VAL A 420 3.51 8.75 24.89
C VAL A 420 2.55 9.80 25.46
N ARG A 421 2.67 10.22 26.72
CA ARG A 421 1.87 11.31 27.28
C ARG A 421 2.02 12.59 26.47
N GLN A 422 3.24 12.94 26.07
CA GLN A 422 3.50 14.07 25.19
C GLN A 422 2.74 13.94 23.87
N THR A 423 2.85 12.78 23.22
CA THR A 423 2.18 12.52 21.93
C THR A 423 0.65 12.50 22.04
N LEU A 424 0.09 12.11 23.21
CA LEU A 424 -1.35 12.16 23.46
C LEU A 424 -1.88 13.57 23.54
N VAL A 425 -1.12 14.47 24.16
CA VAL A 425 -1.51 15.86 24.40
C VAL A 425 -1.17 16.77 23.24
N PHE A 426 0.01 16.60 22.66
CA PHE A 426 0.51 17.47 21.59
C PHE A 426 0.54 16.73 20.25
N SER A 427 -0.07 17.32 19.24
CA SER A 427 0.09 16.90 17.85
C SER A 427 0.86 17.98 17.08
N GLY A 428 1.78 17.55 16.17
CA GLY A 428 2.65 18.45 15.42
C GLY A 428 4.03 18.64 16.07
N GLU A 429 4.68 19.78 15.80
CA GLU A 429 6.05 20.07 16.25
C GLU A 429 6.04 20.78 17.60
N ALA A 430 5.85 20.03 18.68
CA ALA A 430 5.84 20.56 20.04
C ALA A 430 7.20 20.28 20.72
N GLU A 431 7.89 21.34 21.17
CA GLU A 431 9.15 21.23 21.92
C GLU A 431 9.03 21.89 23.30
N ALA A 432 9.56 21.21 24.32
CA ALA A 432 9.60 21.78 25.68
C ALA A 432 10.38 23.09 25.70
N GLY A 433 9.75 24.14 26.23
CA GLY A 433 10.38 25.48 26.32
C GLY A 433 10.29 26.33 25.05
N ALA A 434 9.65 25.85 23.99
CA ALA A 434 9.34 26.69 22.83
C ALA A 434 8.42 27.86 23.21
N VAL A 435 8.57 29.00 22.52
CA VAL A 435 7.82 30.23 22.81
C VAL A 435 6.73 30.42 21.74
N PRO A 436 5.45 30.21 22.08
CA PRO A 436 4.34 30.52 21.19
C PRO A 436 4.25 31.99 20.82
N GLN A 437 3.83 32.26 19.59
CA GLN A 437 3.55 33.63 19.13
C GLN A 437 2.04 33.94 19.14
N GLY A 438 1.20 32.94 19.27
CA GLY A 438 -0.23 33.03 19.30
C GLY A 438 -0.89 31.66 19.26
N GLY A 439 -2.18 31.65 19.07
CA GLY A 439 -2.97 30.43 18.92
C GLY A 439 -4.44 30.73 18.69
N THR A 440 -5.22 29.68 18.55
CA THR A 440 -6.68 29.77 18.38
C THR A 440 -7.36 28.66 19.15
N ILE A 441 -8.39 28.99 19.92
CA ILE A 441 -9.30 27.99 20.48
C ILE A 441 -10.55 27.99 19.59
N TYR A 442 -10.97 26.81 19.17
CA TYR A 442 -12.12 26.62 18.30
C TYR A 442 -13.09 25.63 18.93
N SER A 443 -14.36 26.02 19.06
CA SER A 443 -15.43 25.13 19.49
C SER A 443 -16.01 24.39 18.31
N LEU A 444 -15.86 23.06 18.32
CA LEU A 444 -16.43 22.18 17.29
C LEU A 444 -17.97 22.07 17.37
N GLU A 445 -18.55 22.45 18.51
CA GLU A 445 -19.98 22.38 18.73
C GLU A 445 -20.70 23.61 18.18
N THR A 446 -20.21 24.81 18.52
CA THR A 446 -20.88 26.07 18.16
C THR A 446 -20.29 26.74 16.94
N GLY A 447 -19.08 26.34 16.52
CA GLY A 447 -18.32 26.99 15.45
C GLY A 447 -17.62 28.27 15.88
N ASP A 448 -17.71 28.64 17.16
CA ASP A 448 -17.07 29.83 17.69
C ASP A 448 -15.57 29.66 17.81
N PHE A 449 -14.82 30.72 17.64
CA PHE A 449 -13.37 30.70 17.82
C PHE A 449 -12.89 31.89 18.66
N ARG A 450 -11.74 31.73 19.28
CA ARG A 450 -11.05 32.76 20.00
C ARG A 450 -9.57 32.74 19.67
N ASN A 451 -9.07 33.90 19.22
CA ASN A 451 -7.64 34.06 19.03
C ASN A 451 -6.94 34.34 20.37
N LEU A 452 -5.84 33.64 20.60
CA LEU A 452 -4.99 33.81 21.77
C LEU A 452 -3.85 34.80 21.46
N THR A 453 -3.61 35.69 22.39
CA THR A 453 -2.40 36.51 22.38
C THR A 453 -1.16 35.64 22.67
N ALA A 454 0.04 36.08 22.32
CA ALA A 454 1.28 35.36 22.60
C ALA A 454 1.45 34.98 24.07
N ALA A 455 1.03 35.88 25.00
CA ALA A 455 1.09 35.63 26.44
C ALA A 455 0.09 34.57 26.91
N GLU A 456 -1.12 34.57 26.35
CA GLU A 456 -2.16 33.57 26.66
C GLU A 456 -1.73 32.19 26.09
N ALA A 457 -1.28 32.13 24.83
CA ALA A 457 -0.79 30.92 24.21
C ALA A 457 0.40 30.35 24.98
N GLN A 458 1.33 31.19 25.43
CA GLN A 458 2.47 30.77 26.25
C GLN A 458 2.03 30.21 27.60
N SER A 459 1.05 30.85 28.29
CA SER A 459 0.56 30.35 29.58
C SER A 459 -0.12 29.00 29.45
N LEU A 460 -0.89 28.79 28.37
CA LEU A 460 -1.58 27.54 28.09
C LEU A 460 -0.59 26.42 27.73
N TYR A 461 0.39 26.73 26.87
CA TYR A 461 1.44 25.80 26.47
C TYR A 461 2.30 25.33 27.64
N GLN A 462 2.69 26.26 28.54
CA GLN A 462 3.43 25.93 29.75
C GLN A 462 2.62 25.08 30.72
N ALA A 463 1.31 25.39 30.89
CA ALA A 463 0.44 24.57 31.73
C ALA A 463 0.31 23.15 31.18
N ALA A 464 0.17 22.99 29.85
CA ALA A 464 0.08 21.68 29.21
C ALA A 464 1.36 20.85 29.38
N TRP A 465 2.52 21.47 29.21
CA TRP A 465 3.80 20.79 29.47
C TRP A 465 3.96 20.37 30.93
N GLN A 466 3.57 21.25 31.86
CA GLN A 466 3.62 20.96 33.29
C GLN A 466 2.68 19.80 33.66
N ASP A 467 1.48 19.74 33.09
CA ASP A 467 0.55 18.63 33.31
C ASP A 467 1.07 17.30 32.73
N VAL A 468 1.74 17.33 31.57
CA VAL A 468 2.40 16.15 30.98
C VAL A 468 3.53 15.65 31.91
N GLU A 469 4.38 16.55 32.45
CA GLU A 469 5.47 16.20 33.36
C GLU A 469 4.94 15.67 34.70
N GLU A 470 3.93 16.30 35.29
CA GLU A 470 3.30 15.90 36.56
C GLU A 470 2.45 14.63 36.42
N GLY A 471 2.12 14.20 35.20
CA GLY A 471 1.28 13.04 34.94
C GLY A 471 -0.22 13.28 35.06
N ASN A 472 -0.67 14.53 34.96
CA ASN A 472 -2.08 14.92 34.95
C ASN A 472 -2.77 14.62 33.60
N VAL A 473 -2.35 13.52 32.96
CA VAL A 473 -2.85 13.03 31.67
C VAL A 473 -3.52 11.68 31.88
N ILE A 474 -4.68 11.48 31.24
CA ILE A 474 -5.44 10.24 31.32
C ILE A 474 -4.60 9.10 30.73
N SER A 475 -4.23 8.13 31.57
CA SER A 475 -3.46 6.95 31.21
C SER A 475 -4.30 5.66 31.19
N ASP A 476 -5.59 5.73 31.47
CA ASP A 476 -6.50 4.58 31.42
C ASP A 476 -7.20 4.51 30.07
N ILE A 477 -6.86 3.49 29.26
CA ILE A 477 -7.43 3.28 27.92
C ILE A 477 -8.94 3.02 27.95
N LEU A 478 -9.52 2.55 29.04
CA LEU A 478 -10.95 2.29 29.19
C LEU A 478 -11.72 3.48 29.74
N THR A 479 -11.06 4.54 30.19
CA THR A 479 -11.72 5.78 30.59
C THR A 479 -12.30 6.48 29.34
N GLU A 480 -13.57 6.82 29.41
CA GLU A 480 -14.17 7.67 28.38
C GLU A 480 -13.58 9.07 28.56
N THR A 481 -12.81 9.50 27.58
CA THR A 481 -12.39 10.90 27.51
C THR A 481 -13.63 11.73 27.21
N GLY A 482 -13.90 12.74 28.02
CA GLY A 482 -15.01 13.66 27.77
C GLY A 482 -14.89 14.23 26.36
N TYR A 483 -16.01 14.36 25.66
CA TYR A 483 -16.03 15.10 24.40
C TYR A 483 -15.81 16.58 24.70
N THR A 484 -14.55 16.96 24.87
CA THR A 484 -14.22 18.39 24.86
C THR A 484 -14.21 18.79 23.39
N LEU A 485 -15.26 19.45 22.97
CA LEU A 485 -15.46 19.92 21.60
C LEU A 485 -14.57 21.14 21.27
N LEU A 486 -13.44 21.26 21.96
CA LEU A 486 -12.49 22.35 21.79
C LEU A 486 -11.22 21.84 21.09
N GLN A 487 -10.91 22.42 19.97
CA GLN A 487 -9.62 22.32 19.31
C GLN A 487 -8.78 23.53 19.71
N VAL A 488 -7.54 23.32 20.11
CA VAL A 488 -6.61 24.38 20.49
C VAL A 488 -5.39 24.29 19.61
N ASP A 489 -5.21 25.25 18.74
CA ASP A 489 -4.03 25.35 17.88
C ASP A 489 -3.09 26.42 18.46
N ILE A 490 -1.80 26.11 18.56
CA ILE A 490 -0.76 26.98 19.09
C ILE A 490 0.31 27.13 18.01
N ASN A 491 0.63 28.39 17.68
CA ASN A 491 1.55 28.73 16.60
C ASN A 491 2.81 29.35 17.16
N GLY A 492 3.97 28.86 16.74
CA GLY A 492 5.28 29.45 16.95
C GLY A 492 5.81 30.15 15.70
N ARG A 493 7.09 30.55 15.71
CA ARG A 493 7.69 31.27 14.58
C ARG A 493 7.85 30.39 13.32
N ASN A 494 8.17 29.13 13.50
CA ASN A 494 8.39 28.15 12.43
C ASN A 494 7.83 26.76 12.81
N TRP A 495 6.90 26.70 13.74
CA TRP A 495 6.30 25.46 14.23
C TRP A 495 4.84 25.70 14.63
N ASP A 496 4.04 24.67 14.46
CA ASP A 496 2.64 24.65 14.85
C ASP A 496 2.34 23.34 15.59
N CYS A 497 1.56 23.43 16.65
CA CYS A 497 1.06 22.23 17.32
C CYS A 497 -0.43 22.41 17.70
N ALA A 498 -1.15 21.32 17.80
CA ALA A 498 -2.48 21.32 18.38
C ALA A 498 -2.45 20.59 19.73
N LEU A 499 -3.21 21.13 20.70
CA LEU A 499 -3.42 20.51 22.00
C LEU A 499 -4.70 19.69 21.99
N ASP A 500 -4.59 18.41 22.33
CA ASP A 500 -5.75 17.55 22.54
C ASP A 500 -6.19 17.61 24.01
N THR A 501 -7.21 18.43 24.25
CA THR A 501 -7.72 18.69 25.62
C THR A 501 -8.44 17.50 26.23
N ARG A 502 -8.76 16.47 25.46
CA ARG A 502 -9.48 15.27 25.91
C ARG A 502 -8.67 14.39 26.84
N TYR A 503 -7.35 14.49 26.79
CA TYR A 503 -6.46 13.64 27.57
C TYR A 503 -6.08 14.21 28.95
N PHE A 504 -6.51 15.42 29.29
CA PHE A 504 -6.25 15.99 30.62
C PHE A 504 -7.21 15.45 31.69
N THR A 505 -6.69 15.21 32.89
CA THR A 505 -7.52 14.87 34.05
C THR A 505 -8.29 16.08 34.56
N ASP A 506 -9.42 15.89 35.26
CA ASP A 506 -10.28 16.97 35.74
C ASP A 506 -9.58 18.04 36.62
N GLY A 507 -8.42 17.72 37.20
CA GLY A 507 -7.61 18.65 38.00
C GLY A 507 -6.46 19.31 37.25
N ALA A 508 -6.33 19.10 35.94
CA ALA A 508 -5.22 19.61 35.15
C ALA A 508 -5.19 21.14 35.09
N LYS A 509 -4.01 21.74 35.20
CA LYS A 509 -3.77 23.19 35.14
C LYS A 509 -4.18 23.76 33.79
N THR A 510 -3.98 22.99 32.73
CA THR A 510 -4.39 23.32 31.37
C THR A 510 -5.87 23.60 31.25
N LEU A 511 -6.72 22.75 31.84
CA LEU A 511 -8.17 22.93 31.83
C LEU A 511 -8.58 24.19 32.64
N ALA A 512 -7.92 24.45 33.76
CA ALA A 512 -8.19 25.67 34.56
C ALA A 512 -7.79 26.95 33.81
N VAL A 513 -6.72 26.92 33.02
CA VAL A 513 -6.34 28.06 32.15
C VAL A 513 -7.34 28.24 31.01
N LEU A 514 -7.75 27.16 30.37
CA LEU A 514 -8.78 27.14 29.31
C LEU A 514 -10.09 27.69 29.79
N ASP A 515 -10.60 27.27 30.94
CA ASP A 515 -11.85 27.78 31.55
C ASP A 515 -11.81 29.30 31.79
N ARG A 516 -10.65 29.81 32.21
CA ARG A 516 -10.44 31.24 32.37
C ARG A 516 -10.56 32.00 31.06
N PHE A 517 -10.01 31.41 29.97
CA PHE A 517 -10.08 32.03 28.65
C PHE A 517 -11.50 31.99 28.07
N MET A 518 -12.21 30.89 28.27
CA MET A 518 -13.60 30.75 27.79
C MET A 518 -14.57 31.75 28.44
N ARG A 519 -14.36 32.13 29.72
CA ARG A 519 -15.18 33.13 30.41
C ARG A 519 -14.97 34.56 29.89
N ASN A 520 -13.90 34.84 29.15
CA ASN A 520 -13.54 36.18 28.69
C ASN A 520 -14.05 36.54 27.29
N GLY A 521 -14.97 35.76 26.73
CA GLY A 521 -15.72 36.05 25.49
C GLY A 521 -15.23 35.32 24.26
N TRP A 522 -16.15 34.92 23.43
CA TRP A 522 -15.98 34.28 22.13
C TRP A 522 -16.18 35.27 20.99
N SER A 523 -15.52 35.08 19.86
CA SER A 523 -15.84 35.75 18.60
C SER A 523 -16.66 34.81 17.74
N ASN A 524 -17.83 35.21 17.30
CA ASN A 524 -18.63 34.40 16.37
C ASN A 524 -18.01 34.43 14.98
N ALA A 525 -18.28 33.37 14.17
CA ALA A 525 -17.80 33.24 12.80
C ALA A 525 -18.11 34.45 11.89
N ASP A 526 -19.10 35.28 12.29
CA ASP A 526 -19.49 36.52 11.62
C ASP A 526 -18.75 37.79 12.11
N GLY A 527 -17.74 37.64 12.99
CA GLY A 527 -16.90 38.76 13.46
C GLY A 527 -17.53 39.70 14.47
N LEU A 528 -18.65 39.33 15.08
CA LEU A 528 -19.31 40.07 16.15
C LEU A 528 -18.88 39.52 17.51
N THR A 529 -18.28 40.36 18.35
CA THR A 529 -18.00 40.04 19.76
C THR A 529 -19.27 40.15 20.58
N GLU A 530 -19.86 39.03 21.00
CA GLU A 530 -20.85 39.02 22.06
C GLU A 530 -20.14 39.10 23.41
N THR A 531 -20.26 40.27 24.07
CA THR A 531 -19.97 40.39 25.48
C THR A 531 -21.16 39.79 26.23
N THR A 532 -20.98 38.66 26.90
CA THR A 532 -21.96 38.17 27.88
C THR A 532 -22.04 39.17 29.02
N GLU A 533 -23.04 40.06 28.97
CA GLU A 533 -23.48 40.84 30.15
C GLU A 533 -24.13 39.85 31.14
N ASP A 534 -23.58 39.80 32.33
CA ASP A 534 -24.17 39.13 33.49
C ASP A 534 -25.61 39.60 33.75
N SER A 535 -26.54 38.67 33.86
CA SER A 535 -27.80 38.84 34.57
C SER A 535 -28.10 37.64 35.44
#